data_a71f1950d79aa4d00f41876540046ea9
#
_entry.id   a71f1950d79aa4d00f41876540046ea9
#
_cell.length_a   1.000
_cell.length_b   1.000
_cell.length_c   1.000
_cell.angle_alpha   90.00
_cell.angle_beta   90.00
_cell.angle_gamma   90.00
#
_symmetry.space_group_name_H-M   'P 1'
#
loop_
_entity.id
_entity.type
_entity.pdbx_description
1 polymer ?
#
loop_
_entity_poly.entity_id
_entity_poly.type
_entity_poly.pdbx_seq_one_letter_code
_entity_poly.pdbx_strand_id
1 'polypeptide(L)'
;YWMILVSVIFFCIGFAFFHPEGSRVSFMAAGNKRGLAQSIYQVGGNSGQALAPLLSAFLILPFGMNGVAFILIFTSIGIFLLTKISIWYKRQLDAEKKSNIKKILVSSLPPLTKKQVTMALIVLLLLIFARSFYVTNITSFYVFYLIEQYGMSVERGQLFIFTFMAFGVVGTFFGGPLSDRFGRKNIILLSVIAPIPFCLALPFV
;
A
#
# COMPACT_ATOMS: atom_id res chain seq x y z
N TYR A 1 -26.68 -1.27 -13.13
CA TYR A 1 -25.49 -0.38 -13.12
C TYR A 1 -25.40 0.42 -11.81
N TRP A 2 -26.52 1.03 -11.34
CA TRP A 2 -26.54 1.86 -10.12
C TRP A 2 -26.06 1.13 -8.86
N MET A 3 -26.44 -0.15 -8.68
CA MET A 3 -25.99 -0.94 -7.54
C MET A 3 -24.47 -1.13 -7.52
N ILE A 4 -23.84 -1.30 -8.68
CA ILE A 4 -22.38 -1.42 -8.79
C ILE A 4 -21.72 -0.09 -8.39
N LEU A 5 -22.23 1.04 -8.90
CA LEU A 5 -21.70 2.35 -8.53
C LEU A 5 -21.81 2.64 -7.03
N VAL A 6 -22.96 2.34 -6.44
CA VAL A 6 -23.17 2.49 -4.99
C VAL A 6 -22.20 1.61 -4.20
N SER A 7 -22.01 0.33 -4.60
CA SER A 7 -21.06 -0.57 -3.94
C SER A 7 -19.62 -0.07 -4.02
N VAL A 8 -19.21 0.46 -5.16
CA VAL A 8 -17.86 1.05 -5.35
C VAL A 8 -17.68 2.28 -4.46
N ILE A 9 -18.69 3.16 -4.36
CA ILE A 9 -18.63 4.33 -3.48
C ILE A 9 -18.44 3.91 -2.02
N PHE A 10 -19.24 2.97 -1.52
CA PHE A 10 -19.09 2.46 -0.14
C PHE A 10 -17.71 1.82 0.08
N PHE A 11 -17.21 1.05 -0.88
CA PHE A 11 -15.88 0.48 -0.83
C PHE A 11 -14.79 1.56 -0.74
N CYS A 12 -14.85 2.59 -1.58
CA CYS A 12 -13.89 3.70 -1.58
C CYS A 12 -13.92 4.47 -0.26
N ILE A 13 -15.11 4.73 0.31
CA ILE A 13 -15.26 5.39 1.61
C ILE A 13 -14.62 4.52 2.71
N GLY A 14 -14.91 3.23 2.75
CA GLY A 14 -14.32 2.29 3.72
C GLY A 14 -12.79 2.25 3.62
N PHE A 15 -12.25 2.18 2.41
CA PHE A 15 -10.82 2.20 2.15
C PHE A 15 -10.16 3.52 2.60
N ALA A 16 -10.80 4.65 2.32
CA ALA A 16 -10.30 5.97 2.68
C ALA A 16 -10.19 6.15 4.21
N PHE A 17 -11.12 5.61 4.98
CA PHE A 17 -11.05 5.62 6.45
C PHE A 17 -10.06 4.60 7.00
N PHE A 18 -10.00 3.42 6.40
CA PHE A 18 -9.15 2.34 6.90
C PHE A 18 -7.66 2.67 6.79
N HIS A 19 -7.23 3.24 5.67
CA HIS A 19 -5.80 3.40 5.38
C HIS A 19 -5.06 4.31 6.39
N PRO A 20 -5.52 5.52 6.74
CA PRO A 20 -4.86 6.37 7.73
C PRO A 20 -4.95 5.79 9.15
N GLU A 21 -6.08 5.18 9.54
CA GLU A 21 -6.23 4.59 10.87
C GLU A 21 -5.39 3.33 11.03
N GLY A 22 -5.32 2.46 10.03
CA GLY A 22 -4.45 1.29 10.04
C GLY A 22 -2.97 1.66 10.18
N SER A 23 -2.52 2.68 9.46
CA SER A 23 -1.17 3.24 9.60
C SER A 23 -0.92 3.78 11.02
N ARG A 24 -1.89 4.48 11.62
CA ARG A 24 -1.80 5.00 12.98
C ARG A 24 -1.73 3.89 14.03
N VAL A 25 -2.55 2.85 13.91
CA VAL A 25 -2.52 1.67 14.78
C VAL A 25 -1.15 0.99 14.72
N SER A 26 -0.61 0.79 13.51
CA SER A 26 0.73 0.23 13.29
C SER A 26 1.82 1.08 13.98
N PHE A 27 1.74 2.41 13.84
CA PHE A 27 2.67 3.34 14.47
C PHE A 27 2.60 3.29 16.00
N MET A 28 1.41 3.15 16.58
CA MET A 28 1.23 3.03 18.04
C MET A 28 1.77 1.69 18.56
N ALA A 29 1.62 0.62 17.80
CA ALA A 29 2.13 -0.71 18.16
C ALA A 29 3.66 -0.83 18.04
N ALA A 30 4.31 0.09 17.33
CA ALA A 30 5.72 0.01 16.92
C ALA A 30 6.74 0.20 18.05
N GLY A 31 6.40 0.87 19.13
CA GLY A 31 7.36 1.33 20.13
C GLY A 31 8.50 2.12 19.47
N ASN A 32 9.75 1.64 19.61
CA ASN A 32 10.92 2.32 19.05
C ASN A 32 11.21 1.94 17.57
N LYS A 33 10.58 0.89 17.01
CA LYS A 33 10.85 0.37 15.65
C LYS A 33 9.78 0.83 14.65
N ARG A 34 9.63 2.14 14.50
CA ARG A 34 8.55 2.75 13.71
C ARG A 34 8.64 2.45 12.22
N GLY A 35 9.85 2.43 11.65
CA GLY A 35 10.08 2.09 10.24
C GLY A 35 9.69 0.65 9.94
N LEU A 36 10.12 -0.30 10.76
CA LEU A 36 9.77 -1.71 10.62
C LEU A 36 8.26 -1.95 10.71
N ALA A 37 7.57 -1.36 11.70
CA ALA A 37 6.14 -1.54 11.86
C ALA A 37 5.35 -0.99 10.66
N GLN A 38 5.75 0.18 10.15
CA GLN A 38 5.15 0.75 8.95
C GLN A 38 5.41 -0.11 7.71
N SER A 39 6.61 -0.71 7.59
CA SER A 39 6.89 -1.64 6.50
C SER A 39 6.03 -2.89 6.56
N ILE A 40 5.86 -3.50 7.74
CA ILE A 40 4.99 -4.68 7.92
C ILE A 40 3.55 -4.34 7.54
N TYR A 41 3.04 -3.18 7.95
CA TYR A 41 1.71 -2.72 7.59
C TYR A 41 1.56 -2.58 6.06
N GLN A 42 2.51 -1.93 5.40
CA GLN A 42 2.51 -1.74 3.96
C GLN A 42 2.68 -3.06 3.18
N VAL A 43 3.51 -3.97 3.68
CA VAL A 43 3.66 -5.32 3.12
C VAL A 43 2.33 -6.05 3.13
N GLY A 44 1.55 -5.97 4.21
CA GLY A 44 0.21 -6.57 4.27
C GLY A 44 -0.71 -6.05 3.16
N GLY A 45 -0.78 -4.73 2.97
CA GLY A 45 -1.57 -4.11 1.90
C GLY A 45 -1.08 -4.47 0.49
N ASN A 46 0.23 -4.34 0.25
CA ASN A 46 0.83 -4.64 -1.04
C ASN A 46 0.74 -6.14 -1.40
N SER A 47 0.85 -7.03 -0.41
CA SER A 47 0.66 -8.48 -0.61
C SER A 47 -0.77 -8.81 -1.04
N GLY A 48 -1.78 -8.15 -0.44
CA GLY A 48 -3.17 -8.30 -0.86
C GLY A 48 -3.37 -7.85 -2.31
N GLN A 49 -2.79 -6.74 -2.71
CA GLN A 49 -2.82 -6.26 -4.10
C GLN A 49 -2.09 -7.20 -5.05
N ALA A 50 -0.93 -7.74 -4.67
CA ALA A 50 -0.16 -8.68 -5.49
C ALA A 50 -0.89 -10.01 -5.68
N LEU A 51 -1.63 -10.48 -4.67
CA LEU A 51 -2.43 -11.72 -4.76
C LEU A 51 -3.69 -11.55 -5.60
N ALA A 52 -4.20 -10.34 -5.80
CA ALA A 52 -5.44 -10.11 -6.54
C ALA A 52 -5.42 -10.68 -7.97
N PRO A 53 -4.37 -10.51 -8.81
CA PRO A 53 -4.29 -11.13 -10.13
C PRO A 53 -4.31 -12.66 -10.08
N LEU A 54 -3.63 -13.26 -9.10
CA LEU A 54 -3.64 -14.72 -8.90
C LEU A 54 -5.03 -15.22 -8.52
N LEU A 55 -5.69 -14.56 -7.59
CA LEU A 55 -7.06 -14.90 -7.20
C LEU A 55 -8.03 -14.75 -8.38
N SER A 56 -7.83 -13.75 -9.22
CA SER A 56 -8.59 -13.60 -10.46
C SER A 56 -8.36 -14.78 -11.41
N ALA A 57 -7.12 -15.17 -11.65
CA ALA A 57 -6.78 -16.26 -12.56
C ALA A 57 -7.25 -17.63 -12.06
N PHE A 58 -7.16 -17.90 -10.77
CA PHE A 58 -7.47 -19.22 -10.21
C PHE A 58 -8.91 -19.39 -9.67
N LEU A 59 -9.58 -18.31 -9.29
CA LEU A 59 -10.93 -18.36 -8.75
C LEU A 59 -11.98 -17.79 -9.70
N ILE A 60 -11.72 -16.63 -10.30
CA ILE A 60 -12.75 -15.96 -11.10
C ILE A 60 -12.82 -16.56 -12.49
N LEU A 61 -11.68 -16.81 -13.17
CA LEU A 61 -11.68 -17.39 -14.51
C LEU A 61 -12.34 -18.77 -14.58
N PRO A 62 -12.02 -19.77 -13.70
CA PRO A 62 -12.63 -21.11 -13.79
C PRO A 62 -14.04 -21.18 -13.21
N PHE A 63 -14.36 -20.42 -12.14
CA PHE A 63 -15.64 -20.51 -11.42
C PHE A 63 -16.62 -19.37 -11.74
N GLY A 64 -16.20 -18.41 -12.57
CA GLY A 64 -17.02 -17.25 -12.91
C GLY A 64 -17.44 -16.44 -11.68
N MET A 65 -18.67 -15.94 -11.68
CA MET A 65 -19.20 -15.15 -10.56
C MET A 65 -19.27 -15.91 -9.22
N ASN A 66 -19.38 -17.23 -9.24
CA ASN A 66 -19.37 -18.05 -8.02
C ASN A 66 -17.99 -18.02 -7.34
N GLY A 67 -16.90 -17.80 -8.09
CA GLY A 67 -15.55 -17.62 -7.54
C GLY A 67 -15.45 -16.45 -6.57
N VAL A 68 -16.25 -15.41 -6.76
CA VAL A 68 -16.30 -14.24 -5.88
C VAL A 68 -16.79 -14.61 -4.47
N ALA A 69 -17.66 -15.64 -4.34
CA ALA A 69 -18.17 -16.08 -3.04
C ALA A 69 -17.05 -16.57 -2.11
N PHE A 70 -15.99 -17.17 -2.65
CA PHE A 70 -14.83 -17.57 -1.83
C PHE A 70 -14.10 -16.38 -1.21
N ILE A 71 -14.10 -15.23 -1.87
CA ILE A 71 -13.47 -13.99 -1.37
C ILE A 71 -14.21 -13.50 -0.10
N LEU A 72 -15.53 -13.76 0.02
CA LEU A 72 -16.30 -13.38 1.20
C LEU A 72 -15.80 -14.08 2.48
N ILE A 73 -15.24 -15.29 2.37
CA ILE A 73 -14.66 -16.00 3.52
C ILE A 73 -13.46 -15.21 4.06
N PHE A 74 -12.56 -14.79 3.17
CA PHE A 74 -11.39 -13.98 3.56
C PHE A 74 -11.79 -12.63 4.14
N THR A 75 -12.82 -11.99 3.57
CA THR A 75 -13.37 -10.74 4.07
C THR A 75 -13.95 -10.90 5.47
N SER A 76 -14.67 -11.99 5.74
CA SER A 76 -15.25 -12.28 7.06
C SER A 76 -14.16 -12.48 8.13
N ILE A 77 -13.08 -13.19 7.79
CA ILE A 77 -11.91 -13.33 8.65
C ILE A 77 -11.28 -11.95 8.92
N GLY A 78 -11.16 -11.11 7.89
CA GLY A 78 -10.65 -9.74 8.02
C GLY A 78 -11.49 -8.90 8.99
N ILE A 79 -12.81 -8.94 8.87
CA ILE A 79 -13.73 -8.24 9.78
C ILE A 79 -13.54 -8.71 11.22
N PHE A 80 -13.45 -10.02 11.44
CA PHE A 80 -13.20 -10.58 12.77
C PHE A 80 -11.90 -10.10 13.38
N LEU A 81 -10.81 -10.12 12.64
CA LEU A 81 -9.50 -9.63 13.08
C LEU A 81 -9.52 -8.13 13.39
N LEU A 82 -10.12 -7.33 12.51
CA LEU A 82 -10.26 -5.88 12.71
C LEU A 82 -11.08 -5.54 13.96
N THR A 83 -12.11 -6.31 14.26
CA THR A 83 -12.89 -6.13 15.48
C THR A 83 -12.03 -6.34 16.73
N LYS A 84 -11.18 -7.37 16.76
CA LYS A 84 -10.23 -7.60 17.86
C LYS A 84 -9.20 -6.47 18.00
N ILE A 85 -8.64 -6.01 16.89
CA ILE A 85 -7.69 -4.88 16.86
C ILE A 85 -8.35 -3.60 17.35
N SER A 86 -9.59 -3.33 16.96
CA SER A 86 -10.35 -2.15 17.37
C SER A 86 -10.54 -2.07 18.89
N ILE A 87 -10.83 -3.22 19.55
CA ILE A 87 -10.95 -3.28 21.02
C ILE A 87 -9.60 -2.94 21.69
N TRP A 88 -8.51 -3.51 21.18
CA TRP A 88 -7.17 -3.22 21.69
C TRP A 88 -6.83 -1.72 21.50
N TYR A 89 -7.07 -1.18 20.32
CA TYR A 89 -6.80 0.22 19.97
C TYR A 89 -7.56 1.19 20.87
N LYS A 90 -8.85 0.92 21.13
CA LYS A 90 -9.64 1.74 22.07
C LYS A 90 -9.01 1.76 23.45
N ARG A 91 -8.54 0.63 23.98
CA ARG A 91 -7.86 0.56 25.27
C ARG A 91 -6.58 1.41 25.31
N GLN A 92 -5.79 1.39 24.23
CA GLN A 92 -4.57 2.21 24.11
C GLN A 92 -4.90 3.71 24.09
N LEU A 93 -5.91 4.13 23.33
CA LEU A 93 -6.35 5.52 23.29
C LEU A 93 -6.83 6.03 24.68
N ASP A 94 -7.55 5.19 25.40
CA ASP A 94 -8.04 5.52 26.74
C ASP A 94 -6.87 5.61 27.75
N ALA A 95 -5.86 4.77 27.62
CA ALA A 95 -4.63 4.84 28.40
C ALA A 95 -3.81 6.11 28.09
N GLU A 96 -3.65 6.48 26.81
CA GLU A 96 -3.00 7.74 26.39
C GLU A 96 -3.73 8.98 26.88
N LYS A 97 -5.05 8.98 26.90
CA LYS A 97 -5.85 10.10 27.44
C LYS A 97 -5.64 10.29 28.94
N LYS A 98 -5.44 9.20 29.69
CA LYS A 98 -5.17 9.22 31.13
C LYS A 98 -3.74 9.64 31.46
N SER A 99 -2.77 9.32 30.60
CA SER A 99 -1.39 9.70 30.77
C SER A 99 -1.14 10.99 29.97
N ASN A 100 -0.87 12.11 30.68
CA ASN A 100 -0.60 13.43 30.08
C ASN A 100 0.71 13.50 29.24
N ILE A 101 1.18 12.37 28.70
CA ILE A 101 2.45 12.18 27.99
C ILE A 101 2.47 12.84 26.58
N LYS A 102 1.32 13.34 26.12
CA LYS A 102 1.18 13.95 24.78
C LYS A 102 2.04 15.21 24.55
N LYS A 103 2.67 15.76 25.60
CA LYS A 103 3.42 17.03 25.50
C LYS A 103 4.92 16.90 25.20
N ILE A 104 5.53 15.72 25.34
CA ILE A 104 7.00 15.61 25.33
C ILE A 104 7.59 15.32 23.94
N LEU A 105 6.83 14.74 23.01
CA LEU A 105 7.36 14.32 21.68
C LEU A 105 7.32 15.41 20.61
N VAL A 106 6.67 16.54 20.84
CA VAL A 106 6.58 17.65 19.86
C VAL A 106 7.67 18.70 20.06
N SER A 107 8.38 18.68 21.17
CA SER A 107 9.28 19.79 21.58
C SER A 107 10.75 19.66 21.11
N SER A 108 11.13 18.64 20.36
CA SER A 108 12.54 18.43 19.97
C SER A 108 12.90 18.81 18.52
N LEU A 109 11.94 19.25 17.72
CA LEU A 109 12.22 19.73 16.37
C LEU A 109 12.15 21.26 16.33
N PRO A 110 13.09 21.94 15.67
CA PRO A 110 13.01 23.39 15.48
C PRO A 110 11.69 23.73 14.78
N PRO A 111 11.02 24.85 15.15
CA PRO A 111 9.76 25.24 14.55
C PRO A 111 9.96 25.54 13.07
N LEU A 112 9.48 24.63 12.21
CA LEU A 112 9.50 24.83 10.76
C LEU A 112 8.52 25.95 10.41
N THR A 113 8.95 26.83 9.50
CA THR A 113 8.08 27.88 8.97
C THR A 113 6.92 27.24 8.22
N LYS A 114 5.70 27.81 8.33
CA LYS A 114 4.51 27.30 7.60
C LYS A 114 4.78 27.05 6.12
N LYS A 115 5.54 27.94 5.46
CA LYS A 115 5.96 27.82 4.07
C LYS A 115 6.81 26.55 3.81
N GLN A 116 7.73 26.21 4.70
CA GLN A 116 8.55 24.99 4.59
C GLN A 116 7.73 23.73 4.75
N VAL A 117 6.78 23.72 5.68
CA VAL A 117 5.86 22.60 5.88
C VAL A 117 4.97 22.40 4.64
N THR A 118 4.38 23.48 4.11
CA THR A 118 3.54 23.42 2.91
C THR A 118 4.34 22.94 1.70
N MET A 119 5.55 23.45 1.49
CA MET A 119 6.43 23.01 0.39
C MET A 119 6.79 21.53 0.51
N ALA A 120 7.14 21.05 1.70
CA ALA A 120 7.43 19.63 1.94
C ALA A 120 6.21 18.74 1.67
N LEU A 121 5.02 19.17 2.05
CA LEU A 121 3.77 18.44 1.78
C LEU A 121 3.45 18.38 0.28
N ILE A 122 3.64 19.49 -0.45
CA ILE A 122 3.44 19.52 -1.90
C ILE A 122 4.41 18.57 -2.60
N VAL A 123 5.70 18.61 -2.23
CA VAL A 123 6.71 17.72 -2.82
C VAL A 123 6.39 16.26 -2.54
N LEU A 124 5.99 15.91 -1.30
CA LEU A 124 5.57 14.55 -0.95
C LEU A 124 4.35 14.12 -1.76
N LEU A 125 3.36 15.00 -1.91
CA LEU A 125 2.16 14.72 -2.69
C LEU A 125 2.51 14.43 -4.15
N LEU A 126 3.37 15.24 -4.77
CA LEU A 126 3.82 15.03 -6.14
C LEU A 126 4.60 13.72 -6.31
N LEU A 127 5.46 13.37 -5.36
CA LEU A 127 6.20 12.10 -5.38
C LEU A 127 5.24 10.89 -5.27
N ILE A 128 4.25 10.96 -4.37
CA ILE A 128 3.25 9.90 -4.22
C ILE A 128 2.40 9.78 -5.49
N PHE A 129 2.00 10.92 -6.07
CA PHE A 129 1.24 10.95 -7.32
C PHE A 129 2.03 10.33 -8.48
N ALA A 130 3.27 10.74 -8.69
CA ALA A 130 4.13 10.20 -9.75
C ALA A 130 4.33 8.69 -9.61
N ARG A 131 4.61 8.22 -8.38
CA ARG A 131 4.74 6.78 -8.10
C ARG A 131 3.44 6.02 -8.37
N SER A 132 2.31 6.53 -7.87
CA SER A 132 1.00 5.88 -8.05
C SER A 132 0.61 5.84 -9.53
N PHE A 133 0.85 6.92 -10.27
CA PHE A 133 0.61 6.99 -11.71
C PHE A 133 1.40 5.92 -12.46
N TYR A 134 2.70 5.78 -12.18
CA TYR A 134 3.56 4.75 -12.78
C TYR A 134 3.07 3.34 -12.48
N VAL A 135 2.83 3.00 -11.21
CA VAL A 135 2.39 1.66 -10.81
C VAL A 135 1.02 1.32 -11.41
N THR A 136 0.08 2.27 -11.40
CA THR A 136 -1.26 2.07 -11.96
C THR A 136 -1.21 1.83 -13.46
N ASN A 137 -0.38 2.58 -14.20
CA ASN A 137 -0.22 2.35 -15.63
C ASN A 137 0.31 0.95 -15.94
N ILE A 138 1.36 0.51 -15.25
CA ILE A 138 1.90 -0.84 -15.44
C ILE A 138 0.83 -1.89 -15.11
N THR A 139 0.19 -1.81 -13.96
CA THR A 139 -0.78 -2.83 -13.53
C THR A 139 -2.05 -2.87 -14.38
N SER A 140 -2.45 -1.74 -14.98
CA SER A 140 -3.67 -1.66 -15.80
C SER A 140 -3.43 -1.98 -17.27
N PHE A 141 -2.31 -1.56 -17.84
CA PHE A 141 -2.11 -1.63 -19.29
C PHE A 141 -1.07 -2.66 -19.73
N TYR A 142 -0.18 -3.11 -18.87
CA TYR A 142 0.90 -4.01 -19.25
C TYR A 142 0.40 -5.39 -19.72
N VAL A 143 -0.71 -5.89 -19.18
CA VAL A 143 -1.33 -7.15 -19.64
C VAL A 143 -1.80 -7.01 -21.08
N PHE A 144 -2.46 -5.90 -21.41
CA PHE A 144 -2.93 -5.66 -22.79
C PHE A 144 -1.76 -5.56 -23.77
N TYR A 145 -0.70 -4.87 -23.38
CA TYR A 145 0.54 -4.81 -24.16
C TYR A 145 1.15 -6.19 -24.43
N LEU A 146 1.22 -7.05 -23.41
CA LEU A 146 1.74 -8.42 -23.56
C LEU A 146 0.86 -9.29 -24.48
N ILE A 147 -0.46 -9.12 -24.41
CA ILE A 147 -1.40 -9.85 -25.26
C ILE A 147 -1.26 -9.38 -26.71
N GLU A 148 -1.25 -8.06 -26.93
CA GLU A 148 -1.27 -7.47 -28.28
C GLU A 148 0.07 -7.63 -29.00
N GLN A 149 1.19 -7.42 -28.30
CA GLN A 149 2.54 -7.43 -28.91
C GLN A 149 3.13 -8.83 -28.98
N TYR A 150 2.86 -9.69 -27.99
CA TYR A 150 3.50 -11.01 -27.87
C TYR A 150 2.52 -12.18 -28.00
N GLY A 151 1.22 -11.93 -28.20
CA GLY A 151 0.20 -12.98 -28.32
C GLY A 151 0.04 -13.86 -27.07
N MET A 152 0.39 -13.32 -25.89
CA MET A 152 0.34 -14.07 -24.64
C MET A 152 -1.10 -14.30 -24.17
N SER A 153 -1.34 -15.42 -23.46
CA SER A 153 -2.62 -15.63 -22.77
C SER A 153 -2.79 -14.68 -21.59
N VAL A 154 -4.05 -14.36 -21.27
CA VAL A 154 -4.40 -13.50 -20.11
C VAL A 154 -3.78 -14.02 -18.81
N GLU A 155 -3.76 -15.35 -18.62
CA GLU A 155 -3.18 -16.01 -17.44
C GLU A 155 -1.69 -15.71 -17.28
N ARG A 156 -0.92 -15.82 -18.39
CA ARG A 156 0.52 -15.49 -18.39
C ARG A 156 0.74 -14.00 -18.11
N GLY A 157 -0.06 -13.12 -18.70
CA GLY A 157 -0.03 -11.68 -18.41
C GLY A 157 -0.25 -11.37 -16.92
N GLN A 158 -1.20 -12.04 -16.28
CA GLN A 158 -1.46 -11.90 -14.85
C GLN A 158 -0.28 -12.37 -13.98
N LEU A 159 0.43 -13.45 -14.39
CA LEU A 159 1.63 -13.91 -13.69
C LEU A 159 2.78 -12.88 -13.76
N PHE A 160 2.94 -12.18 -14.87
CA PHE A 160 3.92 -11.10 -14.98
C PHE A 160 3.61 -9.93 -14.02
N ILE A 161 2.33 -9.52 -13.93
CA ILE A 161 1.92 -8.48 -12.97
C ILE A 161 2.10 -8.94 -11.54
N PHE A 162 1.73 -10.19 -11.23
CA PHE A 162 1.99 -10.75 -9.91
C PHE A 162 3.48 -10.68 -9.56
N THR A 163 4.35 -11.08 -10.47
CA THR A 163 5.81 -11.05 -10.28
C THR A 163 6.29 -9.63 -10.00
N PHE A 164 5.85 -8.66 -10.81
CA PHE A 164 6.18 -7.25 -10.60
C PHE A 164 5.74 -6.75 -9.22
N MET A 165 4.51 -7.05 -8.82
CA MET A 165 3.97 -6.65 -7.52
C MET A 165 4.66 -7.38 -6.36
N ALA A 166 4.99 -8.67 -6.51
CA ALA A 166 5.70 -9.45 -5.50
C ALA A 166 7.10 -8.87 -5.19
N PHE A 167 7.84 -8.48 -6.23
CA PHE A 167 9.11 -7.76 -6.03
C PHE A 167 8.91 -6.40 -5.34
N GLY A 168 7.81 -5.71 -5.63
CA GLY A 168 7.40 -4.49 -4.91
C GLY A 168 7.16 -4.72 -3.41
N VAL A 169 6.54 -5.86 -3.05
CA VAL A 169 6.35 -6.29 -1.65
C VAL A 169 7.69 -6.52 -0.97
N VAL A 170 8.59 -7.27 -1.61
CA VAL A 170 9.96 -7.54 -1.11
C VAL A 170 10.71 -6.22 -0.90
N GLY A 171 10.68 -5.31 -1.87
CA GLY A 171 11.29 -4.00 -1.77
C GLY A 171 10.72 -3.17 -0.61
N THR A 172 9.42 -3.22 -0.39
CA THR A 172 8.76 -2.53 0.72
C THR A 172 9.17 -3.11 2.08
N PHE A 173 9.30 -4.43 2.19
CA PHE A 173 9.73 -5.09 3.42
C PHE A 173 11.15 -4.67 3.83
N PHE A 174 12.09 -4.70 2.90
CA PHE A 174 13.47 -4.30 3.16
C PHE A 174 13.65 -2.78 3.25
N GLY A 175 12.81 -2.00 2.59
CA GLY A 175 12.86 -0.54 2.56
C GLY A 175 12.77 0.11 3.96
N GLY A 176 11.97 -0.43 4.87
CA GLY A 176 11.86 0.06 6.24
C GLY A 176 13.14 -0.07 7.05
N PRO A 177 13.68 -1.29 7.25
CA PRO A 177 14.95 -1.49 7.94
C PRO A 177 16.14 -0.75 7.28
N LEU A 178 16.19 -0.72 5.94
CA LEU A 178 17.20 0.05 5.22
C LEU A 178 17.07 1.55 5.49
N SER A 179 15.85 2.07 5.52
CA SER A 179 15.58 3.47 5.83
C SER A 179 16.01 3.86 7.24
N ASP A 180 15.82 2.95 8.19
CA ASP A 180 16.26 3.18 9.57
C ASP A 180 17.80 3.13 9.70
N ARG A 181 18.52 2.35 8.84
CA ARG A 181 19.98 2.19 8.85
C ARG A 181 20.72 3.24 8.02
N PHE A 182 20.27 3.50 6.79
CA PHE A 182 20.95 4.39 5.81
C PHE A 182 20.37 5.80 5.75
N GLY A 183 19.32 6.07 6.54
CA GLY A 183 18.62 7.34 6.57
C GLY A 183 17.51 7.44 5.52
N ARG A 184 16.40 8.01 5.93
CA ARG A 184 15.17 8.11 5.13
C ARG A 184 15.35 8.86 3.81
N LYS A 185 16.16 9.95 3.82
CA LYS A 185 16.44 10.77 2.63
C LYS A 185 17.08 9.94 1.52
N ASN A 186 18.10 9.16 1.86
CA ASN A 186 18.88 8.40 0.86
C ASN A 186 18.03 7.27 0.26
N ILE A 187 17.22 6.60 1.06
CA ILE A 187 16.34 5.53 0.59
C ILE A 187 15.22 6.08 -0.30
N ILE A 188 14.64 7.25 0.04
CA ILE A 188 13.66 7.92 -0.83
C ILE A 188 14.30 8.28 -2.18
N LEU A 189 15.47 8.89 -2.18
CA LEU A 189 16.20 9.23 -3.42
C LEU A 189 16.49 7.98 -4.25
N LEU A 190 16.99 6.91 -3.63
CA LEU A 190 17.27 5.65 -4.30
C LEU A 190 16.00 5.06 -4.93
N SER A 191 14.88 5.07 -4.22
CA SER A 191 13.61 4.51 -4.69
C SER A 191 13.02 5.26 -5.91
N VAL A 192 13.38 6.53 -6.10
CA VAL A 192 12.94 7.33 -7.25
C VAL A 192 13.93 7.20 -8.41
N ILE A 193 15.23 7.20 -8.14
CA ILE A 193 16.26 7.19 -9.18
C ILE A 193 16.46 5.79 -9.79
N ALA A 194 16.40 4.73 -8.96
CA ALA A 194 16.68 3.38 -9.43
C ALA A 194 15.74 2.86 -10.54
N PRO A 195 14.44 3.18 -10.59
CA PRO A 195 13.56 2.76 -11.69
C PRO A 195 13.81 3.50 -13.02
N ILE A 196 14.39 4.69 -13.01
CA ILE A 196 14.53 5.56 -14.20
C ILE A 196 15.23 4.83 -15.36
N PRO A 197 16.43 4.22 -15.21
CA PRO A 197 17.11 3.57 -16.33
C PRO A 197 16.32 2.41 -16.91
N PHE A 198 15.58 1.66 -16.07
CA PHE A 198 14.74 0.56 -16.53
C PHE A 198 13.51 1.07 -17.29
N CYS A 199 12.89 2.16 -16.84
CA CYS A 199 11.77 2.78 -17.55
C CYS A 199 12.18 3.33 -18.91
N LEU A 200 13.39 3.90 -19.01
CA LEU A 200 13.93 4.40 -20.27
C LEU A 200 14.29 3.26 -21.24
N ALA A 201 14.65 2.07 -20.74
CA ALA A 201 14.96 0.93 -21.55
C ALA A 201 13.71 0.23 -22.11
N LEU A 202 12.54 0.37 -21.47
CA LEU A 202 11.30 -0.31 -21.86
C LEU A 202 10.89 -0.14 -23.33
N PRO A 203 11.01 1.06 -23.98
CA PRO A 203 10.66 1.23 -25.38
C PRO A 203 11.60 0.52 -26.37
N PHE A 204 12.76 0.05 -25.91
CA PHE A 204 13.80 -0.56 -26.76
C PHE A 204 13.85 -2.09 -26.62
N VAL A 205 13.02 -2.66 -25.79
CA VAL A 205 12.89 -4.11 -25.56
C VAL A 205 11.62 -4.64 -26.19
#